data_9a8790688ffcec787dbfe080b4f0f5d8
#
_entry.id   9a8790688ffcec787dbfe080b4f0f5d8
#
_cell.length_a   1.000
_cell.length_b   1.000
_cell.length_c   1.000
_cell.angle_alpha   90.00
_cell.angle_beta   90.00
_cell.angle_gamma   90.00
#
_symmetry.space_group_name_H-M   'P 1'
#
loop_
_entity.id
_entity.type
_entity.pdbx_description
1 polymer ?
#
loop_
_entity_poly.entity_id
_entity_poly.type
_entity_poly.pdbx_seq_one_letter_code
_entity_poly.pdbx_strand_id
1 'polypeptide(L)'
;IHFYTGVQYRHLLVIKGGNKHLLCTPPHDIPGMPWRENLPKAAVPEAQETVDVLLQLMSESQRLLAHHPLNLGRMAKGQDPASSIWPWGGGYRPKMIPLTTTFPQIKKGSVITAVDLIRGIGRYAGLQVIHVPGATGLWDTNYEGKAQAAVQALHTDDFVYLHVEASDEAGHDGSIPLKLDTIRSLDSRLLKHILEALDPHATGRLEVGGEPVAVALLPDHPTPCRLRTHTNEPVP
;
A
#
# COMPACT_ATOMS: atom_id res chain seq x y z
N ILE A 1 -2.55 -13.07 -20.45
CA ILE A 1 -1.74 -12.13 -19.66
C ILE A 1 -2.47 -10.81 -19.64
N HIS A 2 -2.63 -10.19 -18.46
CA HIS A 2 -3.27 -8.90 -18.30
C HIS A 2 -2.43 -7.99 -17.40
N PHE A 3 -2.26 -6.73 -17.79
CA PHE A 3 -1.68 -5.68 -16.98
C PHE A 3 -2.78 -4.77 -16.45
N TYR A 4 -2.72 -4.48 -15.16
CA TYR A 4 -3.61 -3.52 -14.51
C TYR A 4 -2.77 -2.39 -13.95
N THR A 5 -3.10 -1.17 -14.31
CA THR A 5 -2.41 0.04 -13.82
C THR A 5 -2.73 0.23 -12.35
N GLY A 6 -1.70 0.32 -11.53
CA GLY A 6 -1.77 0.69 -10.12
C GLY A 6 -1.22 2.09 -9.89
N VAL A 7 -0.94 2.40 -8.63
CA VAL A 7 -0.43 3.71 -8.22
C VAL A 7 1.08 3.80 -8.44
N GLN A 8 1.55 4.90 -9.01
CA GLN A 8 2.96 5.21 -9.27
C GLN A 8 3.64 4.13 -10.14
N TYR A 9 4.71 3.51 -9.63
CA TYR A 9 5.49 2.49 -10.32
C TYR A 9 4.95 1.06 -10.09
N ARG A 10 3.98 0.86 -9.20
CA ARG A 10 3.42 -0.45 -8.87
C ARG A 10 2.23 -0.75 -9.76
N HIS A 11 2.28 -1.87 -10.46
CA HIS A 11 1.22 -2.36 -11.35
C HIS A 11 0.97 -3.83 -11.05
N LEU A 12 -0.19 -4.35 -11.45
CA LEU A 12 -0.51 -5.76 -11.27
C LEU A 12 -0.38 -6.49 -12.62
N LEU A 13 0.42 -7.54 -12.65
CA LEU A 13 0.51 -8.48 -13.76
C LEU A 13 -0.23 -9.78 -13.38
N VAL A 14 -1.20 -10.18 -14.20
CA VAL A 14 -1.93 -11.43 -14.04
C VAL A 14 -1.60 -12.38 -15.19
N ILE A 15 -1.08 -13.55 -14.87
CA ILE A 15 -0.76 -14.62 -15.82
C ILE A 15 -1.70 -15.79 -15.54
N LYS A 16 -2.65 -16.05 -16.43
CA LYS A 16 -3.53 -17.21 -16.32
C LYS A 16 -2.71 -18.49 -16.56
N GLY A 17 -2.79 -19.42 -15.61
CA GLY A 17 -2.00 -20.66 -15.63
C GLY A 17 -0.55 -20.51 -15.17
N GLY A 18 -0.12 -19.31 -14.74
CA GLY A 18 1.22 -19.08 -14.22
C GLY A 18 1.47 -19.79 -12.90
N ASN A 19 2.75 -20.10 -12.63
CA ASN A 19 3.22 -20.71 -11.40
C ASN A 19 3.84 -19.67 -10.48
N LYS A 20 3.44 -19.64 -9.19
CA LYS A 20 3.95 -18.67 -8.21
C LYS A 20 5.30 -19.03 -7.60
N HIS A 21 5.78 -20.26 -7.79
CA HIS A 21 7.05 -20.72 -7.20
C HIS A 21 8.25 -20.15 -7.97
N LEU A 22 8.39 -18.84 -7.86
CA LEU A 22 9.40 -18.01 -8.51
C LEU A 22 10.29 -17.36 -7.46
N LEU A 23 11.56 -17.19 -7.78
CA LEU A 23 12.50 -16.36 -7.05
C LEU A 23 12.58 -15.02 -7.80
N CYS A 24 11.97 -14.00 -7.24
CA CYS A 24 11.94 -12.64 -7.79
C CYS A 24 12.31 -11.66 -6.65
N THR A 25 13.44 -11.00 -6.78
CA THR A 25 13.88 -10.02 -5.78
C THR A 25 13.20 -8.69 -6.02
N PRO A 26 12.59 -8.05 -5.01
CA PRO A 26 12.04 -6.70 -5.14
C PRO A 26 13.14 -5.70 -5.55
N PRO A 27 12.89 -4.77 -6.47
CA PRO A 27 13.93 -3.87 -6.97
C PRO A 27 14.45 -2.90 -5.90
N HIS A 28 13.64 -2.57 -4.91
CA HIS A 28 14.01 -1.71 -3.80
C HIS A 28 14.91 -2.39 -2.75
N ASP A 29 15.04 -3.72 -2.77
CA ASP A 29 15.97 -4.45 -1.91
C ASP A 29 17.39 -4.53 -2.49
N ILE A 30 17.55 -4.18 -3.78
CA ILE A 30 18.82 -4.31 -4.52
C ILE A 30 19.22 -3.02 -5.28
N PRO A 31 19.08 -1.82 -4.70
CA PRO A 31 19.47 -0.60 -5.40
C PRO A 31 20.98 -0.62 -5.72
N GLY A 32 21.34 -0.27 -6.96
CA GLY A 32 22.73 -0.26 -7.43
C GLY A 32 23.33 -1.62 -7.76
N MET A 33 22.60 -2.72 -7.57
CA MET A 33 23.06 -4.06 -7.92
C MET A 33 22.92 -4.35 -9.42
N PRO A 34 23.77 -5.22 -10.01
CA PRO A 34 23.61 -5.65 -11.40
C PRO A 34 22.28 -6.36 -11.62
N TRP A 35 21.40 -5.79 -12.45
CA TRP A 35 20.05 -6.30 -12.66
C TRP A 35 20.01 -7.72 -13.27
N ARG A 36 21.01 -8.06 -14.12
CA ARG A 36 21.06 -9.38 -14.78
C ARG A 36 21.26 -10.54 -13.82
N GLU A 37 21.89 -10.32 -12.69
CA GLU A 37 22.12 -11.34 -11.66
C GLU A 37 20.86 -11.62 -10.84
N ASN A 38 19.92 -10.66 -10.86
CA ASN A 38 18.68 -10.66 -10.08
C ASN A 38 17.42 -10.93 -10.91
N LEU A 39 17.59 -11.45 -12.12
CA LEU A 39 16.46 -11.85 -12.98
C LEU A 39 15.58 -12.94 -12.30
N PRO A 40 14.28 -13.00 -12.63
CA PRO A 40 13.40 -14.05 -12.16
C PRO A 40 13.98 -15.45 -12.44
N LYS A 41 13.85 -16.35 -11.45
CA LYS A 41 14.29 -17.75 -11.56
C LYS A 41 13.18 -18.68 -11.08
N ALA A 42 13.12 -19.87 -11.65
CA ALA A 42 12.20 -20.90 -11.19
C ALA A 42 12.70 -21.49 -9.85
N ALA A 43 11.83 -21.53 -8.84
CA ALA A 43 12.11 -22.24 -7.58
C ALA A 43 11.81 -23.74 -7.69
N VAL A 44 11.01 -24.13 -8.69
CA VAL A 44 10.67 -25.52 -9.02
C VAL A 44 10.64 -25.65 -10.54
N PRO A 45 10.93 -26.85 -11.11
CA PRO A 45 10.98 -27.03 -12.57
C PRO A 45 9.68 -26.60 -13.30
N GLU A 46 8.53 -26.84 -12.70
CA GLU A 46 7.21 -26.53 -13.24
C GLU A 46 6.95 -25.00 -13.36
N ALA A 47 7.79 -24.17 -12.75
CA ALA A 47 7.70 -22.73 -12.86
C ALA A 47 8.49 -22.15 -14.04
N GLN A 48 9.30 -22.97 -14.76
CA GLN A 48 10.20 -22.47 -15.80
C GLN A 48 9.45 -21.76 -16.94
N GLU A 49 8.33 -22.29 -17.39
CA GLU A 49 7.51 -21.65 -18.43
C GLU A 49 7.03 -20.25 -18.01
N THR A 50 6.69 -20.08 -16.73
CA THR A 50 6.32 -18.74 -16.20
C THR A 50 7.53 -17.81 -16.18
N VAL A 51 8.69 -18.30 -15.80
CA VAL A 51 9.96 -17.51 -15.86
C VAL A 51 10.27 -17.05 -17.26
N ASP A 52 10.16 -17.95 -18.25
CA ASP A 52 10.44 -17.64 -19.65
C ASP A 52 9.53 -16.53 -20.16
N VAL A 53 8.23 -16.58 -19.82
CA VAL A 53 7.26 -15.53 -20.11
C VAL A 53 7.67 -14.20 -19.45
N LEU A 54 8.06 -14.21 -18.18
CA LEU A 54 8.49 -13.00 -17.48
C LEU A 54 9.74 -12.37 -18.11
N LEU A 55 10.74 -13.18 -18.44
CA LEU A 55 11.97 -12.72 -19.09
C LEU A 55 11.67 -12.13 -20.48
N GLN A 56 10.78 -12.76 -21.25
CA GLN A 56 10.33 -12.22 -22.53
C GLN A 56 9.65 -10.86 -22.35
N LEU A 57 8.72 -10.73 -21.40
CA LEU A 57 8.04 -9.47 -21.11
C LEU A 57 9.02 -8.37 -20.67
N MET A 58 10.02 -8.70 -19.85
CA MET A 58 11.08 -7.76 -19.47
C MET A 58 11.87 -7.28 -20.70
N SER A 59 12.31 -8.20 -21.55
CA SER A 59 13.05 -7.88 -22.76
C SER A 59 12.24 -7.00 -23.73
N GLU A 60 10.99 -7.36 -23.99
CA GLU A 60 10.10 -6.57 -24.84
C GLU A 60 9.80 -5.19 -24.25
N SER A 61 9.63 -5.09 -22.93
CA SER A 61 9.42 -3.80 -22.28
C SER A 61 10.63 -2.88 -22.43
N GLN A 62 11.86 -3.40 -22.32
CA GLN A 62 13.08 -2.62 -22.53
C GLN A 62 13.13 -2.06 -23.95
N ARG A 63 12.84 -2.90 -24.96
CA ARG A 63 12.79 -2.48 -26.36
C ARG A 63 11.76 -1.38 -26.62
N LEU A 64 10.55 -1.56 -26.07
CA LEU A 64 9.44 -0.61 -26.23
C LEU A 64 9.74 0.72 -25.51
N LEU A 65 10.21 0.65 -24.27
CA LEU A 65 10.42 1.82 -23.43
C LEU A 65 11.61 2.67 -23.91
N ALA A 66 12.64 2.05 -24.50
CA ALA A 66 13.82 2.78 -25.00
C ALA A 66 13.46 3.89 -26.01
N HIS A 67 12.41 3.68 -26.80
CA HIS A 67 11.98 4.62 -27.85
C HIS A 67 10.63 5.31 -27.53
N HIS A 68 10.09 5.10 -26.33
CA HIS A 68 8.80 5.68 -25.99
C HIS A 68 8.90 7.21 -25.88
N PRO A 69 7.97 8.00 -26.49
CA PRO A 69 8.04 9.47 -26.49
C PRO A 69 8.14 10.10 -25.10
N LEU A 70 7.44 9.55 -24.11
CA LEU A 70 7.53 10.01 -22.72
C LEU A 70 8.92 9.86 -22.14
N ASN A 71 9.61 8.74 -22.42
CA ASN A 71 10.97 8.51 -21.96
C ASN A 71 11.96 9.43 -22.66
N LEU A 72 11.81 9.64 -23.96
CA LEU A 72 12.61 10.61 -24.71
C LEU A 72 12.43 12.03 -24.15
N GLY A 73 11.17 12.42 -23.82
CA GLY A 73 10.88 13.68 -23.17
C GLY A 73 11.45 13.82 -21.75
N ARG A 74 11.53 12.73 -20.99
CA ARG A 74 12.18 12.71 -19.65
C ARG A 74 13.69 12.89 -19.78
N MET A 75 14.33 12.11 -20.65
CA MET A 75 15.77 12.21 -20.91
C MET A 75 16.18 13.60 -21.40
N ALA A 76 15.39 14.23 -22.26
CA ALA A 76 15.64 15.61 -22.72
C ALA A 76 15.59 16.64 -21.57
N LYS A 77 14.94 16.31 -20.45
CA LYS A 77 14.88 17.13 -19.22
C LYS A 77 15.88 16.69 -18.15
N GLY A 78 16.81 15.78 -18.46
CA GLY A 78 17.76 15.23 -17.49
C GLY A 78 17.12 14.35 -16.42
N GLN A 79 15.93 13.79 -16.69
CA GLN A 79 15.22 12.89 -15.79
C GLN A 79 15.44 11.43 -16.20
N ASP A 80 15.48 10.52 -15.23
CA ASP A 80 15.61 9.09 -15.50
C ASP A 80 14.39 8.54 -16.24
N PRO A 81 14.58 7.78 -17.34
CA PRO A 81 13.51 7.10 -18.04
C PRO A 81 13.06 5.84 -17.32
N ALA A 82 11.82 5.41 -17.55
CA ALA A 82 11.41 4.05 -17.24
C ALA A 82 12.10 3.08 -18.24
N SER A 83 12.93 2.16 -17.76
CA SER A 83 13.77 1.31 -18.61
C SER A 83 13.27 -0.12 -18.79
N SER A 84 12.52 -0.65 -17.84
CA SER A 84 11.99 -2.03 -17.88
C SER A 84 10.82 -2.19 -16.92
N ILE A 85 9.96 -3.19 -17.18
CA ILE A 85 9.15 -3.75 -16.10
C ILE A 85 10.01 -4.65 -15.23
N TRP A 86 9.64 -4.79 -13.94
CA TRP A 86 10.35 -5.66 -13.00
C TRP A 86 9.34 -6.49 -12.21
N PRO A 87 9.14 -7.78 -12.57
CA PRO A 87 8.19 -8.67 -11.87
C PRO A 87 8.71 -9.05 -10.48
N TRP A 88 7.87 -8.94 -9.47
CA TRP A 88 8.16 -9.35 -8.10
C TRP A 88 6.87 -9.61 -7.32
N GLY A 89 6.97 -10.20 -6.13
CA GLY A 89 5.82 -10.43 -5.26
C GLY A 89 4.78 -11.40 -5.84
N GLY A 90 5.23 -12.43 -6.56
CA GLY A 90 4.34 -13.42 -7.17
C GLY A 90 3.49 -14.20 -6.16
N GLY A 91 2.20 -14.42 -6.47
CA GLY A 91 1.28 -15.17 -5.63
C GLY A 91 0.03 -15.60 -6.40
N TYR A 92 -0.78 -16.42 -5.77
CA TYR A 92 -2.13 -16.75 -6.27
C TYR A 92 -3.16 -15.87 -5.58
N ARG A 93 -4.35 -15.77 -6.19
CA ARG A 93 -5.50 -15.14 -5.53
C ARG A 93 -5.72 -15.75 -4.15
N PRO A 94 -5.68 -14.97 -3.06
CA PRO A 94 -5.88 -15.51 -1.73
C PRO A 94 -7.32 -16.00 -1.54
N LYS A 95 -7.48 -17.11 -0.79
CA LYS A 95 -8.77 -17.56 -0.27
C LYS A 95 -8.90 -16.97 1.15
N MET A 96 -9.32 -15.72 1.23
CA MET A 96 -9.49 -15.03 2.51
C MET A 96 -10.92 -15.20 3.00
N ILE A 97 -11.09 -15.50 4.29
CA ILE A 97 -12.40 -15.52 4.94
C ILE A 97 -12.79 -14.08 5.25
N PRO A 98 -13.97 -13.60 4.83
CA PRO A 98 -14.41 -12.25 5.15
C PRO A 98 -14.47 -12.00 6.65
N LEU A 99 -14.16 -10.78 7.07
CA LEU A 99 -14.24 -10.35 8.48
C LEU A 99 -15.64 -10.58 9.08
N THR A 100 -16.68 -10.34 8.31
CA THR A 100 -18.07 -10.59 8.70
C THR A 100 -18.37 -12.06 9.01
N THR A 101 -17.59 -12.99 8.46
CA THR A 101 -17.70 -14.43 8.77
C THR A 101 -16.92 -14.77 10.04
N THR A 102 -15.72 -14.21 10.19
CA THR A 102 -14.86 -14.45 11.37
C THR A 102 -15.40 -13.76 12.61
N PHE A 103 -15.96 -12.57 12.43
CA PHE A 103 -16.52 -11.72 13.49
C PHE A 103 -17.99 -11.38 13.15
N PRO A 104 -18.97 -12.23 13.50
CA PRO A 104 -20.38 -12.03 13.10
C PRO A 104 -21.04 -10.75 13.61
N GLN A 105 -20.46 -10.11 14.64
CA GLN A 105 -20.88 -8.80 15.14
C GLN A 105 -20.55 -7.68 14.13
N ILE A 106 -19.56 -7.86 13.25
CA ILE A 106 -19.25 -6.93 12.17
C ILE A 106 -20.09 -7.33 10.96
N LYS A 107 -21.19 -6.66 10.71
CA LYS A 107 -22.06 -6.91 9.55
C LYS A 107 -21.59 -6.14 8.34
N LYS A 108 -21.06 -4.94 8.56
CA LYS A 108 -20.58 -4.04 7.53
C LYS A 108 -19.32 -3.34 7.99
N GLY A 109 -18.37 -3.18 7.09
CA GLY A 109 -17.13 -2.46 7.40
C GLY A 109 -16.47 -1.88 6.17
N SER A 110 -15.64 -0.87 6.41
CA SER A 110 -14.93 -0.14 5.36
C SER A 110 -13.43 -0.08 5.61
N VAL A 111 -12.69 0.12 4.51
CA VAL A 111 -11.25 0.40 4.52
C VAL A 111 -10.97 1.72 3.83
N ILE A 112 -10.19 2.59 4.50
CA ILE A 112 -9.73 3.88 4.01
C ILE A 112 -8.21 3.82 3.91
N THR A 113 -7.69 3.87 2.69
CA THR A 113 -6.25 3.81 2.41
C THR A 113 -5.93 4.41 1.05
N ALA A 114 -4.71 4.89 0.87
CA ALA A 114 -4.20 5.30 -0.43
C ALA A 114 -3.45 4.17 -1.17
N VAL A 115 -3.13 3.07 -0.47
CA VAL A 115 -2.27 1.98 -0.94
C VAL A 115 -3.10 0.87 -1.56
N ASP A 116 -2.80 0.50 -2.80
CA ASP A 116 -3.56 -0.53 -3.53
C ASP A 116 -3.47 -1.91 -2.88
N LEU A 117 -2.34 -2.25 -2.24
CA LEU A 117 -2.18 -3.48 -1.48
C LEU A 117 -3.23 -3.58 -0.36
N ILE A 118 -3.34 -2.54 0.44
CA ILE A 118 -4.28 -2.49 1.57
C ILE A 118 -5.73 -2.44 1.07
N ARG A 119 -6.01 -1.72 -0.04
CA ARG A 119 -7.32 -1.78 -0.72
C ARG A 119 -7.69 -3.20 -1.12
N GLY A 120 -6.72 -3.92 -1.71
CA GLY A 120 -6.88 -5.31 -2.13
C GLY A 120 -7.18 -6.24 -0.94
N ILE A 121 -6.41 -6.13 0.14
CA ILE A 121 -6.63 -6.90 1.37
C ILE A 121 -8.01 -6.59 1.96
N GLY A 122 -8.38 -5.32 2.09
CA GLY A 122 -9.70 -4.91 2.58
C GLY A 122 -10.82 -5.51 1.73
N ARG A 123 -10.67 -5.47 0.41
CA ARG A 123 -11.63 -6.07 -0.52
C ARG A 123 -11.79 -7.57 -0.32
N TYR A 124 -10.68 -8.31 -0.14
CA TYR A 124 -10.72 -9.74 0.14
C TYR A 124 -11.26 -10.05 1.54
N ALA A 125 -11.05 -9.15 2.50
CA ALA A 125 -11.65 -9.23 3.84
C ALA A 125 -13.15 -8.89 3.87
N GLY A 126 -13.76 -8.53 2.74
CA GLY A 126 -15.19 -8.19 2.64
C GLY A 126 -15.49 -6.73 2.99
N LEU A 127 -14.48 -5.87 3.13
CA LEU A 127 -14.66 -4.46 3.44
C LEU A 127 -14.96 -3.63 2.19
N GLN A 128 -15.75 -2.58 2.35
CA GLN A 128 -15.96 -1.57 1.33
C GLN A 128 -14.75 -0.64 1.26
N VAL A 129 -14.20 -0.41 0.06
CA VAL A 129 -13.11 0.55 -0.14
C VAL A 129 -13.70 1.95 -0.29
N ILE A 130 -13.28 2.86 0.60
CA ILE A 130 -13.63 4.28 0.54
C ILE A 130 -12.47 5.05 -0.07
N HIS A 131 -12.73 5.76 -1.15
CA HIS A 131 -11.76 6.64 -1.81
C HIS A 131 -11.87 8.05 -1.24
N VAL A 132 -10.73 8.57 -0.78
CA VAL A 132 -10.62 9.94 -0.27
C VAL A 132 -9.84 10.78 -1.27
N PRO A 133 -10.42 11.85 -1.81
CA PRO A 133 -9.70 12.77 -2.72
C PRO A 133 -8.47 13.37 -2.04
N GLY A 134 -7.33 13.37 -2.75
CA GLY A 134 -6.06 13.85 -2.19
C GLY A 134 -5.39 12.90 -1.19
N ALA A 135 -5.92 11.69 -0.98
CA ALA A 135 -5.21 10.67 -0.20
C ALA A 135 -4.04 10.11 -1.01
N THR A 136 -2.85 10.20 -0.43
CA THR A 136 -1.59 9.63 -0.94
C THR A 136 -0.99 8.66 0.08
N GLY A 137 0.02 7.88 -0.29
CA GLY A 137 0.85 7.11 0.64
C GLY A 137 1.92 7.97 1.33
N LEU A 138 2.09 9.23 0.91
CA LEU A 138 3.16 10.12 1.34
C LEU A 138 2.71 11.08 2.46
N TRP A 139 3.63 11.93 2.88
CA TRP A 139 3.44 12.90 3.97
C TRP A 139 2.41 14.00 3.66
N ASP A 140 2.15 14.26 2.38
CA ASP A 140 1.19 15.24 1.89
C ASP A 140 -0.25 14.70 1.80
N THR A 141 -0.49 13.51 2.30
CA THR A 141 -1.81 12.87 2.27
C THR A 141 -2.88 13.74 2.93
N ASN A 142 -4.11 13.65 2.43
CA ASN A 142 -5.27 14.35 3.00
C ASN A 142 -5.72 13.71 4.33
N TYR A 143 -5.07 14.09 5.44
CA TYR A 143 -5.36 13.57 6.78
C TYR A 143 -6.78 13.88 7.23
N GLU A 144 -7.22 15.14 7.05
CA GLU A 144 -8.55 15.62 7.42
C GLU A 144 -9.65 14.89 6.64
N GLY A 145 -9.44 14.74 5.33
CA GLY A 145 -10.38 13.99 4.48
C GLY A 145 -10.49 12.52 4.87
N LYS A 146 -9.39 11.88 5.28
CA LYS A 146 -9.40 10.50 5.82
C LYS A 146 -10.16 10.43 7.15
N ALA A 147 -9.93 11.39 8.05
CA ALA A 147 -10.66 11.48 9.32
C ALA A 147 -12.16 11.63 9.10
N GLN A 148 -12.55 12.59 8.26
CA GLN A 148 -13.96 12.83 7.93
C GLN A 148 -14.63 11.59 7.32
N ALA A 149 -13.94 10.92 6.37
CA ALA A 149 -14.45 9.71 5.74
C ALA A 149 -14.62 8.56 6.74
N ALA A 150 -13.74 8.44 7.73
CA ALA A 150 -13.84 7.43 8.78
C ALA A 150 -15.06 7.67 9.69
N VAL A 151 -15.23 8.89 10.17
CA VAL A 151 -16.39 9.27 10.99
C VAL A 151 -17.69 9.08 10.21
N GLN A 152 -17.71 9.52 8.94
CA GLN A 152 -18.89 9.36 8.09
C GLN A 152 -19.26 7.88 7.87
N ALA A 153 -18.26 7.02 7.68
CA ALA A 153 -18.50 5.58 7.51
C ALA A 153 -19.08 4.92 8.77
N LEU A 154 -18.66 5.34 9.97
CA LEU A 154 -19.18 4.81 11.25
C LEU A 154 -20.68 5.05 11.48
N HIS A 155 -21.32 5.96 10.74
CA HIS A 155 -22.79 6.10 10.80
C HIS A 155 -23.54 4.90 10.21
N THR A 156 -22.87 4.06 9.42
CA THR A 156 -23.51 2.92 8.74
C THR A 156 -22.73 1.63 8.87
N ASP A 157 -21.48 1.69 9.32
CA ASP A 157 -20.54 0.56 9.35
C ASP A 157 -20.15 0.25 10.81
N ASP A 158 -20.12 -1.03 11.14
CA ASP A 158 -19.69 -1.52 12.47
C ASP A 158 -18.17 -1.49 12.65
N PHE A 159 -17.41 -1.36 11.53
CA PHE A 159 -15.95 -1.40 11.53
C PHE A 159 -15.36 -0.52 10.44
N VAL A 160 -14.38 0.31 10.80
CA VAL A 160 -13.61 1.11 9.85
C VAL A 160 -12.12 0.86 10.09
N TYR A 161 -11.44 0.38 9.05
CA TYR A 161 -9.99 0.26 9.02
C TYR A 161 -9.40 1.46 8.26
N LEU A 162 -8.71 2.34 8.98
CA LEU A 162 -8.05 3.51 8.41
C LEU A 162 -6.55 3.32 8.42
N HIS A 163 -5.92 3.38 7.25
CA HIS A 163 -4.49 3.18 7.07
C HIS A 163 -3.79 4.46 6.63
N VAL A 164 -2.65 4.76 7.24
CA VAL A 164 -1.76 5.87 6.86
C VAL A 164 -0.32 5.36 6.81
N GLU A 165 0.33 5.53 5.67
CA GLU A 165 1.68 5.04 5.37
C GLU A 165 2.77 6.12 5.55
N ALA A 166 2.37 7.39 5.67
CA ALA A 166 3.24 8.56 5.63
C ALA A 166 4.48 8.49 6.55
N SER A 167 4.34 7.94 7.76
CA SER A 167 5.45 7.81 8.72
C SER A 167 6.43 6.70 8.34
N ASP A 168 5.95 5.66 7.64
CA ASP A 168 6.78 4.59 7.08
C ASP A 168 7.65 5.12 5.94
N GLU A 169 7.03 5.78 4.96
CA GLU A 169 7.74 6.41 3.83
C GLU A 169 8.81 7.42 4.30
N ALA A 170 8.51 8.24 5.32
CA ALA A 170 9.50 9.13 5.92
C ALA A 170 10.67 8.38 6.58
N GLY A 171 10.41 7.18 7.09
CA GLY A 171 11.42 6.25 7.59
C GLY A 171 12.34 5.73 6.47
N HIS A 172 11.77 5.33 5.34
CA HIS A 172 12.51 4.89 4.14
C HIS A 172 13.34 6.03 3.53
N ASP A 173 12.85 7.25 3.54
CA ASP A 173 13.61 8.44 3.12
C ASP A 173 14.79 8.74 4.08
N GLY A 174 14.78 8.20 5.29
CA GLY A 174 15.78 8.44 6.32
C GLY A 174 15.71 9.85 6.93
N SER A 175 14.58 10.54 6.76
CA SER A 175 14.39 11.91 7.22
C SER A 175 13.71 11.94 8.59
N ILE A 176 14.50 12.16 9.64
CA ILE A 176 13.97 12.31 11.00
C ILE A 176 13.01 13.51 11.12
N PRO A 177 13.31 14.71 10.59
CA PRO A 177 12.37 15.82 10.64
C PRO A 177 11.04 15.49 9.98
N LEU A 178 11.05 14.90 8.78
CA LEU A 178 9.85 14.49 8.06
C LEU A 178 9.04 13.46 8.84
N LYS A 179 9.70 12.47 9.44
CA LYS A 179 9.03 11.45 10.26
C LYS A 179 8.34 12.06 11.48
N LEU A 180 8.97 13.00 12.15
CA LEU A 180 8.35 13.74 13.27
C LEU A 180 7.15 14.57 12.80
N ASP A 181 7.23 15.19 11.63
CA ASP A 181 6.12 15.98 11.07
C ASP A 181 4.95 15.11 10.64
N THR A 182 5.21 13.91 10.11
CA THR A 182 4.15 12.94 9.80
C THR A 182 3.45 12.44 11.07
N ILE A 183 4.20 12.14 12.14
CA ILE A 183 3.62 11.74 13.44
C ILE A 183 2.78 12.87 14.04
N ARG A 184 3.25 14.12 13.99
CA ARG A 184 2.46 15.28 14.42
C ARG A 184 1.19 15.46 13.61
N SER A 185 1.25 15.20 12.30
CA SER A 185 0.09 15.26 11.43
C SER A 185 -0.91 14.15 11.71
N LEU A 186 -0.44 12.93 12.00
CA LEU A 186 -1.29 11.82 12.46
C LEU A 186 -2.04 12.19 13.75
N ASP A 187 -1.37 12.80 14.71
CA ASP A 187 -1.97 13.25 15.96
C ASP A 187 -2.95 14.42 15.74
N SER A 188 -2.46 15.54 15.20
CA SER A 188 -3.19 16.81 15.18
C SER A 188 -4.19 16.96 14.04
N ARG A 189 -3.98 16.28 12.90
CA ARG A 189 -4.79 16.44 11.69
C ARG A 189 -5.68 15.22 11.39
N LEU A 190 -5.36 14.05 11.94
CA LEU A 190 -6.15 12.85 11.76
C LEU A 190 -6.85 12.45 13.07
N LEU A 191 -6.08 11.98 14.07
CA LEU A 191 -6.63 11.43 15.31
C LEU A 191 -7.46 12.45 16.07
N LYS A 192 -6.93 13.66 16.27
CA LYS A 192 -7.66 14.75 16.91
C LYS A 192 -9.01 15.01 16.25
N HIS A 193 -9.07 15.08 14.90
CA HIS A 193 -10.31 15.33 14.18
C HIS A 193 -11.32 14.19 14.35
N ILE A 194 -10.85 12.93 14.39
CA ILE A 194 -11.73 11.78 14.66
C ILE A 194 -12.30 11.88 16.08
N LEU A 195 -11.44 12.09 17.07
CA LEU A 195 -11.85 12.13 18.47
C LEU A 195 -12.82 13.30 18.77
N GLU A 196 -12.54 14.50 18.24
CA GLU A 196 -13.41 15.66 18.36
C GLU A 196 -14.79 15.45 17.69
N ALA A 197 -14.82 14.74 16.56
CA ALA A 197 -16.07 14.43 15.87
C ALA A 197 -16.90 13.35 16.59
N LEU A 198 -16.24 12.40 17.28
CA LEU A 198 -16.89 11.34 18.06
C LEU A 198 -17.29 11.78 19.48
N ASP A 199 -16.66 12.83 20.00
CA ASP A 199 -16.97 13.42 21.32
C ASP A 199 -17.00 14.97 21.24
N PRO A 200 -17.95 15.57 20.52
CA PRO A 200 -17.99 17.01 20.28
C PRO A 200 -18.21 17.85 21.54
N HIS A 201 -18.61 17.22 22.64
CA HIS A 201 -18.91 17.89 23.93
C HIS A 201 -17.86 17.59 25.01
N ALA A 202 -16.74 16.91 24.64
CA ALA A 202 -15.65 16.52 25.55
C ALA A 202 -16.15 15.77 26.80
N THR A 203 -17.09 14.87 26.62
CA THR A 203 -17.71 14.06 27.68
C THR A 203 -16.81 12.90 28.11
N GLY A 204 -15.78 12.58 27.34
CA GLY A 204 -14.94 11.39 27.47
C GLY A 204 -15.58 10.12 26.90
N ARG A 205 -16.67 10.25 26.14
CA ARG A 205 -17.36 9.15 25.48
C ARG A 205 -17.33 9.34 23.98
N LEU A 206 -16.77 8.37 23.28
CA LEU A 206 -16.74 8.37 21.81
C LEU A 206 -18.02 7.69 21.32
N GLU A 207 -18.83 8.41 20.57
CA GLU A 207 -20.14 7.94 20.09
C GLU A 207 -20.40 8.42 18.64
N VAL A 208 -21.19 7.65 17.90
CA VAL A 208 -21.76 8.06 16.62
C VAL A 208 -23.23 7.65 16.57
N GLY A 209 -24.13 8.61 16.34
CA GLY A 209 -25.58 8.34 16.36
C GLY A 209 -26.11 7.78 17.68
N GLY A 210 -25.44 8.01 18.82
CA GLY A 210 -25.77 7.48 20.12
C GLY A 210 -25.21 6.08 20.42
N GLU A 211 -24.47 5.48 19.47
CA GLU A 211 -23.80 4.20 19.64
C GLU A 211 -22.35 4.39 20.05
N PRO A 212 -21.83 3.64 21.06
CA PRO A 212 -20.45 3.79 21.52
C PRO A 212 -19.45 3.31 20.46
N VAL A 213 -18.34 4.05 20.34
CA VAL A 213 -17.24 3.75 19.42
C VAL A 213 -15.96 3.47 20.20
N ALA A 214 -15.23 2.42 19.83
CA ALA A 214 -13.88 2.15 20.29
C ALA A 214 -12.88 2.53 19.20
N VAL A 215 -11.85 3.32 19.55
CA VAL A 215 -10.75 3.67 18.65
C VAL A 215 -9.49 2.94 19.10
N ALA A 216 -8.88 2.18 18.18
CA ALA A 216 -7.58 1.55 18.39
C ALA A 216 -6.56 2.18 17.44
N LEU A 217 -5.43 2.67 17.96
CA LEU A 217 -4.30 3.16 17.21
C LEU A 217 -3.16 2.16 17.34
N LEU A 218 -2.73 1.59 16.22
CA LEU A 218 -1.73 0.53 16.19
C LEU A 218 -0.68 0.84 15.12
N PRO A 219 0.62 0.84 15.45
CA PRO A 219 1.67 0.74 14.44
C PRO A 219 1.77 -0.70 13.93
N ASP A 220 2.27 -0.92 12.71
CA ASP A 220 2.48 -2.25 12.13
C ASP A 220 3.91 -2.76 12.37
N HIS A 221 4.93 -2.05 11.91
CA HIS A 221 6.34 -2.39 12.06
C HIS A 221 7.21 -1.14 12.19
N PRO A 222 8.42 -1.25 12.78
CA PRO A 222 9.36 -0.15 12.78
C PRO A 222 9.99 0.04 11.40
N THR A 223 10.19 1.30 11.01
CA THR A 223 11.00 1.72 9.86
C THR A 223 11.97 2.81 10.33
N PRO A 224 13.07 2.41 10.99
CA PRO A 224 14.02 3.36 11.54
C PRO A 224 14.71 4.18 10.44
N CYS A 225 14.68 5.50 10.54
CA CYS A 225 15.32 6.41 9.59
C CYS A 225 16.80 6.10 9.34
N ARG A 226 17.50 5.56 10.34
CA ARG A 226 18.91 5.16 10.23
C ARG A 226 19.10 3.98 9.27
N LEU A 227 18.17 3.04 9.26
CA LEU A 227 18.26 1.83 8.46
C LEU A 227 17.53 1.95 7.12
N ARG A 228 16.54 2.83 7.02
CA ARG A 228 15.71 3.07 5.84
C ARG A 228 15.00 1.82 5.33
N THR A 229 14.74 0.89 6.21
CA THR A 229 14.03 -0.37 5.93
C THR A 229 13.37 -0.88 7.19
N HIS A 230 12.46 -1.84 7.01
CA HIS A 230 11.74 -2.45 8.11
C HIS A 230 12.65 -3.26 9.02
N THR A 231 12.32 -3.29 10.31
CA THR A 231 12.97 -4.15 11.30
C THR A 231 11.93 -4.99 12.02
N ASN A 232 12.40 -6.02 12.74
CA ASN A 232 11.54 -6.93 13.51
C ASN A 232 11.51 -6.60 15.01
N GLU A 233 11.91 -5.40 15.38
CA GLU A 233 11.82 -4.92 16.75
C GLU A 233 10.36 -4.74 17.17
N PRO A 234 10.03 -4.88 18.46
CA PRO A 234 8.68 -4.56 18.94
C PRO A 234 8.31 -3.11 18.66
N VAL A 235 7.04 -2.89 18.36
CA VAL A 235 6.43 -1.56 18.24
C VAL A 235 5.72 -1.18 19.53
N PRO A 236 5.56 0.13 19.85
CA PRO A 236 4.83 0.59 21.03
C PRO A 236 3.35 0.22 21.02
#